data_fd20561e4528ff6553bdbb477c6917f2
#
_entry.id   fd20561e4528ff6553bdbb477c6917f2
#
_cell.length_a   1.000
_cell.length_b   1.000
_cell.length_c   1.000
_cell.angle_alpha   90.00
_cell.angle_beta   90.00
_cell.angle_gamma   90.00
#
_symmetry.space_group_name_H-M   'P 1'
#
loop_
_entity.id
_entity.type
_entity.pdbx_description
1 polymer ?
#
loop_
_entity_poly.entity_id
_entity_poly.type
_entity_poly.pdbx_seq_one_letter_code
_entity_poly.pdbx_strand_id
1 'polypeptide(L)'
;MSWPRELDVVVGERRIRVRDAGDPEGTPVVFFHGLGDSRLDLRLGEPLAEQLQVRLVSFDRPGYGNSTAAEFGLLSVARDIEAVADQLHVERFAVLGQSAGSRFALAAAVALGERVTCAGCASGSGPVREVGNAMDEFDRTDQAAYELLPHDPAAAARVYAAAFEPLARTIAEGDDDDVVAAFEALLSAADLALLADPLIRADAVANARESVRQGVDGMAWDAVSWLASWPFTVRDVTCPVHLWYGSQDTTPLTHAAWLAENLPQAVLRVWPGEGHLAYKRHLDEMWTVLVACHRA
;
A
#
# COMPACT_ATOMS: atom_id res chain seq x y z
N MET A 1 -3.91 11.87 -25.58
CA MET A 1 -2.88 11.02 -24.98
C MET A 1 -3.42 9.60 -24.94
N SER A 2 -2.59 8.58 -25.14
CA SER A 2 -3.04 7.18 -25.01
C SER A 2 -3.33 6.87 -23.53
N TRP A 3 -4.34 6.08 -23.29
CA TRP A 3 -4.77 5.60 -21.98
C TRP A 3 -4.49 4.09 -21.89
N PRO A 4 -3.99 3.50 -20.80
CA PRO A 4 -3.55 4.18 -19.56
C PRO A 4 -2.33 5.10 -19.80
N ARG A 5 -2.11 6.05 -18.89
CA ARG A 5 -0.98 6.98 -18.99
C ARG A 5 -0.09 6.95 -17.74
N GLU A 6 1.17 7.22 -17.95
CA GLU A 6 2.12 7.46 -16.87
C GLU A 6 2.62 8.90 -16.93
N LEU A 7 2.68 9.57 -15.79
CA LEU A 7 3.07 10.96 -15.68
C LEU A 7 3.91 11.21 -14.43
N ASP A 8 4.63 12.31 -14.45
CA ASP A 8 5.36 12.79 -13.29
C ASP A 8 4.62 13.99 -12.69
N VAL A 9 4.31 13.93 -11.41
CA VAL A 9 3.78 15.05 -10.63
C VAL A 9 4.93 15.66 -9.83
N VAL A 10 5.11 16.97 -9.95
CA VAL A 10 6.16 17.70 -9.21
C VAL A 10 5.62 18.17 -7.87
N VAL A 11 6.28 17.78 -6.79
CA VAL A 11 5.97 18.16 -5.41
C VAL A 11 7.21 18.79 -4.78
N GLY A 12 7.27 20.11 -4.76
CA GLY A 12 8.49 20.84 -4.40
C GLY A 12 9.62 20.50 -5.39
N GLU A 13 10.73 19.96 -4.88
CA GLU A 13 11.87 19.53 -5.70
C GLU A 13 11.79 18.04 -6.12
N ARG A 14 10.76 17.33 -5.65
CA ARG A 14 10.58 15.90 -5.90
C ARG A 14 9.63 15.65 -7.06
N ARG A 15 9.80 14.51 -7.68
CA ARG A 15 8.91 13.96 -8.71
C ARG A 15 8.25 12.70 -8.15
N ILE A 16 6.93 12.64 -8.24
CA ILE A 16 6.12 11.45 -7.94
C ILE A 16 5.68 10.83 -9.26
N ARG A 17 6.06 9.59 -9.49
CA ARG A 17 5.64 8.83 -10.66
C ARG A 17 4.26 8.26 -10.44
N VAL A 18 3.33 8.57 -11.34
CA VAL A 18 1.91 8.23 -11.26
C VAL A 18 1.51 7.43 -12.49
N ARG A 19 0.67 6.43 -12.28
CA ARG A 19 -0.06 5.69 -13.30
C ARG A 19 -1.54 5.97 -13.14
N ASP A 20 -2.17 6.46 -14.20
CA ASP A 20 -3.58 6.85 -14.28
C ASP A 20 -4.24 5.92 -15.31
N ALA A 21 -5.15 5.05 -14.88
CA ALA A 21 -5.66 3.90 -15.63
C ALA A 21 -7.17 3.68 -15.37
N GLY A 22 -7.74 2.64 -15.97
CA GLY A 22 -9.18 2.33 -15.88
C GLY A 22 -10.04 3.32 -16.70
N ASP A 23 -11.19 3.75 -16.20
CA ASP A 23 -12.09 4.70 -16.87
C ASP A 23 -11.71 6.15 -16.49
N PRO A 24 -11.28 6.99 -17.45
CA PRO A 24 -10.91 8.38 -17.16
C PRO A 24 -12.05 9.24 -16.59
N GLU A 25 -13.30 8.89 -16.86
CA GLU A 25 -14.49 9.56 -16.34
C GLU A 25 -15.12 8.83 -15.14
N GLY A 26 -14.51 7.75 -14.72
CA GLY A 26 -14.98 6.91 -13.61
C GLY A 26 -14.76 7.53 -12.24
N THR A 27 -15.24 6.83 -11.22
CA THR A 27 -15.00 7.19 -9.81
C THR A 27 -13.51 7.13 -9.51
N PRO A 28 -12.88 8.23 -9.04
CA PRO A 28 -11.46 8.22 -8.73
C PRO A 28 -11.15 7.38 -7.49
N VAL A 29 -10.25 6.42 -7.64
CA VAL A 29 -9.69 5.61 -6.54
C VAL A 29 -8.18 5.77 -6.57
N VAL A 30 -7.62 6.32 -5.50
CA VAL A 30 -6.17 6.43 -5.30
C VAL A 30 -5.68 5.19 -4.57
N PHE A 31 -4.75 4.47 -5.20
CA PHE A 31 -4.20 3.23 -4.68
C PHE A 31 -2.81 3.42 -4.07
N PHE A 32 -2.65 2.92 -2.85
CA PHE A 32 -1.41 2.88 -2.09
C PHE A 32 -0.88 1.44 -2.06
N HIS A 33 0.21 1.19 -2.74
CA HIS A 33 0.83 -0.14 -2.86
C HIS A 33 1.42 -0.65 -1.53
N GLY A 34 1.69 -1.96 -1.44
CA GLY A 34 2.34 -2.61 -0.31
C GLY A 34 3.84 -2.30 -0.19
N LEU A 35 4.50 -2.85 0.84
CA LEU A 35 5.95 -2.84 0.95
C LEU A 35 6.54 -3.79 -0.10
N GLY A 36 7.51 -3.32 -0.87
CA GLY A 36 8.10 -4.10 -1.95
C GLY A 36 7.27 -4.15 -3.24
N ASP A 37 6.19 -3.37 -3.31
CA ASP A 37 5.34 -3.18 -4.49
C ASP A 37 5.60 -1.81 -5.15
N SER A 38 4.88 -1.51 -6.21
CA SER A 38 4.96 -0.25 -6.96
C SER A 38 3.59 0.19 -7.49
N ARG A 39 3.55 1.29 -8.23
CA ARG A 39 2.36 1.73 -8.97
C ARG A 39 1.79 0.68 -9.94
N LEU A 40 2.52 -0.40 -10.21
CA LEU A 40 2.12 -1.46 -11.16
C LEU A 40 1.30 -2.59 -10.51
N ASP A 41 1.14 -2.62 -9.20
CA ASP A 41 0.54 -3.73 -8.45
C ASP A 41 -0.89 -4.10 -8.90
N LEU A 42 -1.71 -3.12 -9.29
CA LEU A 42 -3.07 -3.37 -9.78
C LEU A 42 -3.21 -3.36 -11.31
N ARG A 43 -2.09 -3.48 -12.06
CA ARG A 43 -2.10 -3.40 -13.53
C ARG A 43 -3.02 -4.45 -14.19
N LEU A 44 -3.06 -5.67 -13.69
CA LEU A 44 -3.95 -6.72 -14.20
C LEU A 44 -5.44 -6.42 -13.95
N GLY A 45 -5.75 -5.57 -12.97
CA GLY A 45 -7.10 -5.15 -12.66
C GLY A 45 -7.60 -3.98 -13.51
N GLU A 46 -6.75 -3.29 -14.27
CA GLU A 46 -7.15 -2.09 -15.03
C GLU A 46 -8.32 -2.31 -16.00
N PRO A 47 -8.43 -3.43 -16.73
CA PRO A 47 -9.60 -3.68 -17.57
C PRO A 47 -10.90 -3.82 -16.75
N LEU A 48 -10.82 -4.38 -15.54
CA LEU A 48 -11.96 -4.47 -14.64
C LEU A 48 -12.31 -3.10 -14.05
N ALA A 49 -11.30 -2.28 -13.75
CA ALA A 49 -11.52 -0.90 -13.30
C ALA A 49 -12.30 -0.08 -14.33
N GLU A 50 -11.93 -0.20 -15.62
CA GLU A 50 -12.68 0.43 -16.73
C GLU A 50 -14.13 -0.06 -16.78
N GLN A 51 -14.38 -1.36 -16.70
CA GLN A 51 -15.72 -1.94 -16.70
C GLN A 51 -16.59 -1.48 -15.53
N LEU A 52 -16.00 -1.27 -14.36
CA LEU A 52 -16.68 -0.84 -13.14
C LEU A 52 -16.73 0.70 -12.98
N GLN A 53 -16.31 1.44 -14.01
CA GLN A 53 -16.26 2.90 -14.01
C GLN A 53 -15.39 3.44 -12.84
N VAL A 54 -14.20 2.87 -12.67
CA VAL A 54 -13.17 3.31 -11.73
C VAL A 54 -12.04 3.97 -12.51
N ARG A 55 -11.69 5.20 -12.13
CA ARG A 55 -10.43 5.82 -12.51
C ARG A 55 -9.38 5.47 -11.47
N LEU A 56 -8.51 4.52 -11.81
CA LEU A 56 -7.48 4.03 -10.92
C LEU A 56 -6.23 4.90 -11.01
N VAL A 57 -5.90 5.58 -9.93
CA VAL A 57 -4.69 6.40 -9.79
C VAL A 57 -3.74 5.69 -8.84
N SER A 58 -2.67 5.11 -9.34
CA SER A 58 -1.61 4.49 -8.55
C SER A 58 -0.30 5.29 -8.70
N PHE A 59 0.58 5.22 -7.71
CA PHE A 59 1.81 6.00 -7.69
C PHE A 59 2.92 5.26 -6.94
N ASP A 60 4.16 5.58 -7.28
CA ASP A 60 5.32 5.13 -6.52
C ASP A 60 5.55 6.08 -5.35
N ARG A 61 5.58 5.58 -4.11
CA ARG A 61 6.02 6.37 -2.96
C ARG A 61 7.49 6.80 -3.14
N PRO A 62 7.98 7.82 -2.42
CA PRO A 62 9.38 8.25 -2.55
C PRO A 62 10.37 7.08 -2.39
N GLY A 63 11.36 6.99 -3.29
CA GLY A 63 12.34 5.91 -3.30
C GLY A 63 11.90 4.61 -3.96
N TYR A 64 10.63 4.49 -4.38
CA TYR A 64 10.15 3.38 -5.20
C TYR A 64 10.12 3.76 -6.69
N GLY A 65 10.22 2.75 -7.55
CA GLY A 65 10.05 2.86 -8.99
C GLY A 65 10.78 4.04 -9.59
N ASN A 66 10.04 5.03 -10.11
CA ASN A 66 10.60 6.23 -10.72
C ASN A 66 10.34 7.52 -9.92
N SER A 67 9.80 7.44 -8.70
CA SER A 67 9.67 8.59 -7.81
C SER A 67 10.99 9.00 -7.19
N THR A 68 11.23 10.30 -7.01
CA THR A 68 12.44 10.80 -6.36
C THR A 68 12.58 10.22 -4.96
N ALA A 69 13.74 9.65 -4.63
CA ALA A 69 14.04 9.17 -3.29
C ALA A 69 14.06 10.33 -2.29
N ALA A 70 13.41 10.15 -1.16
CA ALA A 70 13.38 11.11 -0.07
C ALA A 70 12.89 10.43 1.20
N GLU A 71 13.19 11.02 2.34
CA GLU A 71 12.55 10.68 3.61
C GLU A 71 11.04 10.93 3.54
N PHE A 72 10.26 10.00 4.05
CA PHE A 72 8.82 10.16 4.11
C PHE A 72 8.20 9.50 5.33
N GLY A 73 6.99 9.90 5.64
CA GLY A 73 6.13 9.31 6.66
C GLY A 73 4.67 9.47 6.26
N LEU A 74 3.78 9.05 7.12
CA LEU A 74 2.34 8.93 6.81
C LEU A 74 1.74 10.24 6.28
N LEU A 75 1.95 11.36 6.96
CA LEU A 75 1.37 12.65 6.55
C LEU A 75 2.08 13.31 5.37
N SER A 76 3.37 12.99 5.11
CA SER A 76 4.05 13.54 3.94
C SER A 76 3.55 12.88 2.65
N VAL A 77 3.29 11.56 2.68
CA VAL A 77 2.67 10.86 1.55
C VAL A 77 1.24 11.35 1.29
N ALA A 78 0.47 11.67 2.35
CA ALA A 78 -0.85 12.28 2.18
C ALA A 78 -0.79 13.61 1.42
N ARG A 79 0.22 14.48 1.72
CA ARG A 79 0.46 15.73 0.96
C ARG A 79 0.91 15.47 -0.48
N ASP A 80 1.70 14.43 -0.72
CA ASP A 80 2.07 14.03 -2.08
C ASP A 80 0.83 13.67 -2.89
N ILE A 81 -0.12 12.95 -2.30
CA ILE A 81 -1.37 12.57 -2.95
C ILE A 81 -2.30 13.77 -3.16
N GLU A 82 -2.32 14.73 -2.24
CA GLU A 82 -3.02 15.99 -2.46
C GLU A 82 -2.55 16.67 -3.76
N ALA A 83 -1.24 16.82 -3.94
CA ALA A 83 -0.66 17.41 -5.14
C ALA A 83 -0.93 16.57 -6.41
N VAL A 84 -0.92 15.23 -6.30
CA VAL A 84 -1.31 14.35 -7.41
C VAL A 84 -2.76 14.57 -7.81
N ALA A 85 -3.69 14.60 -6.84
CA ALA A 85 -5.10 14.81 -7.08
C ALA A 85 -5.36 16.19 -7.72
N ASP A 86 -4.69 17.24 -7.24
CA ASP A 86 -4.80 18.60 -7.79
C ASP A 86 -4.32 18.65 -9.25
N GLN A 87 -3.18 18.05 -9.58
CA GLN A 87 -2.66 18.02 -10.95
C GLN A 87 -3.55 17.20 -11.89
N LEU A 88 -4.23 16.18 -11.39
CA LEU A 88 -5.18 15.34 -12.12
C LEU A 88 -6.59 15.95 -12.17
N HIS A 89 -6.82 17.10 -11.53
CA HIS A 89 -8.12 17.77 -11.38
C HIS A 89 -9.16 16.85 -10.72
N VAL A 90 -8.73 16.10 -9.68
CA VAL A 90 -9.57 15.21 -8.88
C VAL A 90 -9.87 15.89 -7.54
N GLU A 91 -11.10 16.40 -7.39
CA GLU A 91 -11.52 17.11 -6.17
C GLU A 91 -11.79 16.15 -5.00
N ARG A 92 -12.49 15.06 -5.27
CA ARG A 92 -12.87 14.03 -4.28
C ARG A 92 -12.56 12.64 -4.83
N PHE A 93 -12.12 11.73 -3.98
CA PHE A 93 -11.72 10.38 -4.37
C PHE A 93 -11.87 9.39 -3.21
N ALA A 94 -12.01 8.12 -3.54
CA ALA A 94 -11.82 7.04 -2.58
C ALA A 94 -10.31 6.69 -2.50
N VAL A 95 -9.89 6.11 -1.39
CA VAL A 95 -8.53 5.59 -1.23
C VAL A 95 -8.58 4.08 -1.01
N LEU A 96 -7.60 3.36 -1.54
CA LEU A 96 -7.42 1.93 -1.32
C LEU A 96 -5.95 1.67 -0.99
N GLY A 97 -5.70 1.08 0.16
CA GLY A 97 -4.36 0.65 0.55
C GLY A 97 -4.26 -0.87 0.67
N GLN A 98 -3.16 -1.43 0.19
CA GLN A 98 -2.84 -2.83 0.38
C GLN A 98 -1.66 -2.96 1.36
N SER A 99 -1.75 -3.87 2.34
CA SER A 99 -0.65 -4.14 3.31
C SER A 99 -0.13 -2.82 3.91
N ALA A 100 1.16 -2.53 3.73
CA ALA A 100 1.78 -1.26 4.12
C ALA A 100 1.03 -0.03 3.61
N GLY A 101 0.42 -0.09 2.43
CA GLY A 101 -0.36 0.99 1.83
C GLY A 101 -1.57 1.40 2.64
N SER A 102 -2.14 0.50 3.44
CA SER A 102 -3.34 0.75 4.25
C SER A 102 -3.15 1.89 5.26
N ARG A 103 -2.00 1.96 5.92
CA ARG A 103 -1.72 3.04 6.88
C ARG A 103 -1.58 4.41 6.21
N PHE A 104 -1.08 4.44 4.96
CA PHE A 104 -1.02 5.67 4.17
C PHE A 104 -2.41 6.09 3.66
N ALA A 105 -3.26 5.13 3.29
CA ALA A 105 -4.65 5.40 2.93
C ALA A 105 -5.43 6.00 4.12
N LEU A 106 -5.26 5.46 5.33
CA LEU A 106 -5.86 6.03 6.55
C LEU A 106 -5.28 7.42 6.87
N ALA A 107 -3.96 7.61 6.69
CA ALA A 107 -3.34 8.92 6.86
C ALA A 107 -3.88 9.97 5.87
N ALA A 108 -4.11 9.56 4.61
CA ALA A 108 -4.73 10.43 3.61
C ALA A 108 -6.18 10.76 3.99
N ALA A 109 -6.95 9.80 4.51
CA ALA A 109 -8.33 10.03 4.97
C ALA A 109 -8.39 11.06 6.10
N VAL A 110 -7.44 11.02 7.05
CA VAL A 110 -7.36 12.02 8.13
C VAL A 110 -6.88 13.38 7.61
N ALA A 111 -5.78 13.39 6.85
CA ALA A 111 -5.12 14.63 6.45
C ALA A 111 -5.92 15.44 5.41
N LEU A 112 -6.65 14.76 4.52
CA LEU A 112 -7.37 15.38 3.40
C LEU A 112 -8.88 15.52 3.67
N GLY A 113 -9.37 14.95 4.77
CA GLY A 113 -10.73 15.14 5.25
C GLY A 113 -11.80 14.83 4.20
N GLU A 114 -12.68 15.77 3.91
CA GLU A 114 -13.82 15.61 2.99
C GLU A 114 -13.43 15.28 1.53
N ARG A 115 -12.15 15.45 1.15
CA ARG A 115 -11.67 15.01 -0.18
C ARG A 115 -11.63 13.50 -0.29
N VAL A 116 -11.41 12.79 0.83
CA VAL A 116 -11.45 11.32 0.88
C VAL A 116 -12.86 10.87 1.24
N THR A 117 -13.56 10.32 0.30
CA THR A 117 -14.97 9.92 0.44
C THR A 117 -15.16 8.56 1.11
N CYS A 118 -14.18 7.68 0.94
CA CYS A 118 -14.19 6.32 1.47
C CYS A 118 -12.76 5.78 1.54
N ALA A 119 -12.45 4.98 2.54
CA ALA A 119 -11.17 4.30 2.63
C ALA A 119 -11.34 2.77 2.60
N GLY A 120 -10.51 2.12 1.79
CA GLY A 120 -10.34 0.68 1.75
C GLY A 120 -8.98 0.27 2.27
N CYS A 121 -8.92 -0.76 3.11
CA CYS A 121 -7.69 -1.34 3.63
C CYS A 121 -7.72 -2.86 3.42
N ALA A 122 -6.85 -3.35 2.55
CA ALA A 122 -6.67 -4.79 2.32
C ALA A 122 -5.40 -5.27 3.03
N SER A 123 -5.55 -6.24 3.92
CA SER A 123 -4.42 -6.88 4.63
C SER A 123 -3.53 -5.89 5.40
N GLY A 124 -4.11 -4.79 5.89
CA GLY A 124 -3.39 -3.69 6.52
C GLY A 124 -3.04 -3.94 7.99
N SER A 125 -1.96 -3.34 8.48
CA SER A 125 -1.66 -3.32 9.90
C SER A 125 -2.14 -2.03 10.57
N GLY A 126 -2.65 -2.14 11.80
CA GLY A 126 -2.85 -1.00 12.68
C GLY A 126 -1.52 -0.50 13.28
N PRO A 127 -1.54 0.58 14.07
CA PRO A 127 -0.34 1.11 14.72
C PRO A 127 0.23 0.08 15.70
N VAL A 128 1.43 -0.43 15.43
CA VAL A 128 2.05 -1.54 16.18
C VAL A 128 2.21 -1.26 17.67
N ARG A 129 2.28 0.02 18.06
CA ARG A 129 2.40 0.43 19.46
C ARG A 129 1.07 0.40 20.23
N GLU A 130 -0.04 0.26 19.54
CA GLU A 130 -1.40 0.29 20.10
C GLU A 130 -2.11 -1.06 19.94
N VAL A 131 -1.75 -1.83 18.91
CA VAL A 131 -2.26 -3.19 18.73
C VAL A 131 -1.59 -4.12 19.73
N GLY A 132 -2.38 -4.75 20.60
CA GLY A 132 -1.85 -5.63 21.66
C GLY A 132 -0.95 -6.73 21.09
N ASN A 133 0.18 -6.94 21.72
CA ASN A 133 1.19 -7.96 21.39
C ASN A 133 1.87 -7.82 20.02
N ALA A 134 1.55 -6.81 19.20
CA ALA A 134 2.19 -6.66 17.89
C ALA A 134 3.72 -6.46 17.99
N MET A 135 4.20 -5.90 19.09
CA MET A 135 5.64 -5.75 19.34
C MET A 135 6.34 -7.06 19.73
N ASP A 136 5.60 -8.10 20.14
CA ASP A 136 6.17 -9.41 20.45
C ASP A 136 6.66 -10.15 19.19
N GLU A 137 6.20 -9.69 18.01
CA GLU A 137 6.59 -10.24 16.71
C GLU A 137 7.85 -9.58 16.13
N PHE A 138 8.42 -8.57 16.79
CA PHE A 138 9.61 -7.87 16.32
C PHE A 138 10.81 -8.80 16.25
N ASP A 139 11.42 -8.85 15.06
CA ASP A 139 12.70 -9.49 14.87
C ASP A 139 13.86 -8.59 15.38
N ARG A 140 15.10 -9.02 15.17
CA ARG A 140 16.28 -8.26 15.59
C ARG A 140 16.44 -6.95 14.83
N THR A 141 16.00 -6.89 13.58
CA THR A 141 16.05 -5.69 12.76
C THR A 141 15.06 -4.67 13.27
N ASP A 142 13.83 -5.12 13.55
CA ASP A 142 12.76 -4.29 14.11
C ASP A 142 13.17 -3.72 15.47
N GLN A 143 13.72 -4.55 16.35
CA GLN A 143 14.20 -4.13 17.68
C GLN A 143 15.29 -3.05 17.56
N ALA A 144 16.30 -3.28 16.70
CA ALA A 144 17.39 -2.33 16.51
C ALA A 144 16.91 -0.99 15.91
N ALA A 145 15.98 -1.03 14.96
CA ALA A 145 15.39 0.17 14.38
C ALA A 145 14.48 0.91 15.39
N TYR A 146 13.71 0.15 16.19
CA TYR A 146 12.82 0.69 17.21
C TYR A 146 13.55 1.48 18.31
N GLU A 147 14.72 1.00 18.75
CA GLU A 147 15.56 1.68 19.74
C GLU A 147 16.06 3.05 19.26
N LEU A 148 16.16 3.25 17.94
CA LEU A 148 16.57 4.53 17.35
C LEU A 148 15.40 5.54 17.24
N LEU A 149 14.16 5.05 17.27
CA LEU A 149 12.97 5.90 17.16
C LEU A 149 12.54 6.44 18.54
N PRO A 150 12.10 7.72 18.63
CA PRO A 150 11.91 8.69 17.54
C PRO A 150 13.12 9.60 17.29
N HIS A 151 14.27 9.34 17.90
CA HIS A 151 15.39 10.28 17.98
C HIS A 151 16.20 10.37 16.67
N ASP A 152 16.37 9.26 15.96
CA ASP A 152 17.10 9.20 14.69
C ASP A 152 16.38 8.28 13.67
N PRO A 153 15.27 8.74 13.06
CA PRO A 153 14.58 7.97 12.03
C PRO A 153 15.46 7.60 10.83
N ALA A 154 16.42 8.45 10.49
CA ALA A 154 17.34 8.17 9.39
C ALA A 154 18.30 7.01 9.73
N ALA A 155 18.74 6.89 10.99
CA ALA A 155 19.49 5.72 11.43
C ALA A 155 18.62 4.44 11.41
N ALA A 156 17.36 4.52 11.84
CA ALA A 156 16.41 3.40 11.74
C ALA A 156 16.21 2.98 10.27
N ALA A 157 16.06 3.92 9.34
CA ALA A 157 15.98 3.62 7.91
C ALA A 157 17.25 2.94 7.39
N ARG A 158 18.44 3.34 7.84
CA ARG A 158 19.70 2.64 7.46
C ARG A 158 19.77 1.20 7.96
N VAL A 159 19.21 0.90 9.15
CA VAL A 159 19.11 -0.47 9.66
C VAL A 159 18.25 -1.32 8.72
N TYR A 160 17.08 -0.83 8.33
CA TYR A 160 16.21 -1.52 7.39
C TYR A 160 16.80 -1.62 5.97
N ALA A 161 17.45 -0.55 5.47
CA ALA A 161 18.10 -0.59 4.18
C ALA A 161 19.15 -1.70 4.11
N ALA A 162 19.98 -1.85 5.14
CA ALA A 162 20.96 -2.93 5.21
C ALA A 162 20.32 -4.33 5.26
N ALA A 163 19.16 -4.47 5.94
CA ALA A 163 18.43 -5.73 6.02
C ALA A 163 17.73 -6.09 4.69
N PHE A 164 17.22 -5.11 3.95
CA PHE A 164 16.53 -5.32 2.67
C PHE A 164 17.46 -5.45 1.47
N GLU A 165 18.72 -5.04 1.56
CA GLU A 165 19.68 -5.07 0.44
C GLU A 165 19.84 -6.47 -0.20
N PRO A 166 19.94 -7.60 0.56
CA PRO A 166 19.98 -8.93 -0.02
C PRO A 166 18.72 -9.28 -0.82
N LEU A 167 17.53 -8.96 -0.29
CA LEU A 167 16.25 -9.18 -0.94
C LEU A 167 16.17 -8.38 -2.25
N ALA A 168 16.49 -7.07 -2.19
CA ALA A 168 16.45 -6.20 -3.36
C ALA A 168 17.41 -6.67 -4.47
N ARG A 169 18.57 -7.18 -4.09
CA ARG A 169 19.52 -7.76 -5.05
C ARG A 169 18.93 -9.01 -5.71
N THR A 170 18.34 -9.91 -4.97
CA THR A 170 17.65 -11.10 -5.52
C THR A 170 16.55 -10.68 -6.48
N ILE A 171 15.72 -9.68 -6.13
CA ILE A 171 14.66 -9.18 -6.99
C ILE A 171 15.22 -8.56 -8.28
N ALA A 172 16.31 -7.79 -8.18
CA ALA A 172 16.89 -7.07 -9.33
C ALA A 172 17.65 -7.98 -10.29
N GLU A 173 18.41 -8.96 -9.78
CA GLU A 173 19.39 -9.74 -10.51
C GLU A 173 18.97 -11.20 -10.73
N GLY A 174 18.08 -11.75 -9.89
CA GLY A 174 17.59 -13.13 -9.95
C GLY A 174 16.62 -13.37 -11.11
N ASP A 175 16.40 -14.65 -11.43
CA ASP A 175 15.34 -15.02 -12.35
C ASP A 175 13.94 -14.92 -11.68
N ASP A 176 12.87 -15.24 -12.41
CA ASP A 176 11.51 -15.11 -11.89
C ASP A 176 11.22 -16.09 -10.75
N ASP A 177 11.87 -17.26 -10.74
CA ASP A 177 11.75 -18.24 -9.66
C ASP A 177 12.46 -17.75 -8.39
N ASP A 178 13.64 -17.15 -8.53
CA ASP A 178 14.38 -16.55 -7.43
C ASP A 178 13.56 -15.42 -6.77
N VAL A 179 12.93 -14.58 -7.59
CA VAL A 179 12.09 -13.46 -7.07
C VAL A 179 10.91 -14.00 -6.27
N VAL A 180 10.21 -15.02 -6.78
CA VAL A 180 9.06 -15.60 -6.05
C VAL A 180 9.53 -16.29 -4.78
N ALA A 181 10.61 -17.07 -4.84
CA ALA A 181 11.18 -17.75 -3.68
C ALA A 181 11.60 -16.78 -2.57
N ALA A 182 12.06 -15.59 -2.92
CA ALA A 182 12.42 -14.55 -1.95
C ALA A 182 11.23 -14.07 -1.09
N PHE A 183 10.00 -14.23 -1.58
CA PHE A 183 8.78 -13.89 -0.84
C PHE A 183 8.08 -15.08 -0.19
N GLU A 184 8.46 -16.33 -0.48
CA GLU A 184 7.75 -17.53 0.00
C GLU A 184 7.56 -17.55 1.52
N ALA A 185 8.57 -17.10 2.28
CA ALA A 185 8.48 -17.07 3.74
C ALA A 185 7.45 -16.06 4.29
N LEU A 186 7.00 -15.12 3.44
CA LEU A 186 6.03 -14.06 3.78
C LEU A 186 4.62 -14.37 3.24
N LEU A 187 4.45 -15.47 2.53
CA LEU A 187 3.22 -15.83 1.83
C LEU A 187 2.59 -17.09 2.43
N SER A 188 1.27 -17.11 2.49
CA SER A 188 0.51 -18.31 2.86
C SER A 188 0.44 -19.30 1.70
N ALA A 189 0.00 -20.53 2.00
CA ALA A 189 -0.25 -21.53 0.94
C ALA A 189 -1.30 -21.06 -0.08
N ALA A 190 -2.28 -20.26 0.33
CA ALA A 190 -3.28 -19.66 -0.54
C ALA A 190 -2.66 -18.63 -1.50
N ASP A 191 -1.71 -17.82 -1.02
CA ASP A 191 -0.99 -16.86 -1.85
C ASP A 191 -0.08 -17.56 -2.87
N LEU A 192 0.63 -18.60 -2.46
CA LEU A 192 1.44 -19.40 -3.37
C LEU A 192 0.60 -20.09 -4.46
N ALA A 193 -0.61 -20.55 -4.10
CA ALA A 193 -1.55 -21.11 -5.08
C ALA A 193 -2.04 -20.02 -6.08
N LEU A 194 -2.16 -18.77 -5.66
CA LEU A 194 -2.48 -17.66 -6.55
C LEU A 194 -1.32 -17.37 -7.53
N LEU A 195 -0.08 -17.38 -7.03
CA LEU A 195 1.13 -17.18 -7.84
C LEU A 195 1.46 -18.37 -8.76
N ALA A 196 0.74 -19.49 -8.67
CA ALA A 196 0.85 -20.58 -9.63
C ALA A 196 0.25 -20.21 -11.01
N ASP A 197 -0.63 -19.18 -11.08
CA ASP A 197 -1.07 -18.62 -12.36
C ASP A 197 0.09 -17.85 -13.02
N PRO A 198 0.52 -18.23 -14.25
CA PRO A 198 1.67 -17.63 -14.91
C PRO A 198 1.52 -16.12 -15.16
N LEU A 199 0.29 -15.63 -15.39
CA LEU A 199 0.04 -14.22 -15.65
C LEU A 199 0.18 -13.40 -14.36
N ILE A 200 -0.42 -13.89 -13.27
CA ILE A 200 -0.31 -13.24 -11.95
C ILE A 200 1.14 -13.25 -11.47
N ARG A 201 1.84 -14.39 -11.65
CA ARG A 201 3.26 -14.52 -11.32
C ARG A 201 4.13 -13.50 -12.07
N ALA A 202 3.99 -13.43 -13.40
CA ALA A 202 4.77 -12.51 -14.22
C ALA A 202 4.50 -11.05 -13.87
N ASP A 203 3.24 -10.70 -13.53
CA ASP A 203 2.87 -9.38 -13.09
C ASP A 203 3.47 -9.04 -11.71
N ALA A 204 3.41 -9.96 -10.76
CA ALA A 204 4.00 -9.80 -9.42
C ALA A 204 5.53 -9.61 -9.49
N VAL A 205 6.22 -10.41 -10.32
CA VAL A 205 7.67 -10.25 -10.54
C VAL A 205 8.00 -8.90 -11.16
N ALA A 206 7.25 -8.47 -12.18
CA ALA A 206 7.47 -7.17 -12.82
C ALA A 206 7.23 -6.00 -11.83
N ASN A 207 6.21 -6.11 -10.99
CA ASN A 207 5.90 -5.14 -9.94
C ASN A 207 7.01 -5.08 -8.88
N ALA A 208 7.49 -6.23 -8.39
CA ALA A 208 8.59 -6.31 -7.44
C ALA A 208 9.89 -5.70 -8.01
N ARG A 209 10.25 -6.02 -9.27
CA ARG A 209 11.42 -5.43 -9.94
C ARG A 209 11.31 -3.92 -10.08
N GLU A 210 10.12 -3.40 -10.39
CA GLU A 210 9.91 -1.96 -10.45
C GLU A 210 10.08 -1.32 -9.07
N SER A 211 9.64 -1.98 -7.99
CA SER A 211 9.74 -1.43 -6.63
C SER A 211 11.18 -1.14 -6.21
N VAL A 212 12.12 -2.02 -6.56
CA VAL A 212 13.54 -1.92 -6.19
C VAL A 212 14.41 -1.26 -7.27
N ARG A 213 13.80 -0.66 -8.29
CA ARG A 213 14.47 -0.08 -9.46
C ARG A 213 15.60 0.89 -9.10
N GLN A 214 15.47 1.61 -7.99
CA GLN A 214 16.49 2.56 -7.52
C GLN A 214 17.07 2.20 -6.14
N GLY A 215 16.90 0.93 -5.70
CA GLY A 215 17.40 0.41 -4.44
C GLY A 215 16.31 0.25 -3.39
N VAL A 216 16.69 0.32 -2.12
CA VAL A 216 15.86 -0.09 -0.97
C VAL A 216 15.32 1.07 -0.12
N ASP A 217 15.65 2.30 -0.45
CA ASP A 217 15.31 3.47 0.39
C ASP A 217 13.81 3.60 0.63
N GLY A 218 12.99 3.36 -0.40
CA GLY A 218 11.54 3.35 -0.28
C GLY A 218 11.05 2.32 0.74
N MET A 219 11.54 1.07 0.64
CA MET A 219 11.19 0.00 1.59
C MET A 219 11.65 0.32 3.01
N ALA A 220 12.83 0.91 3.16
CA ALA A 220 13.37 1.29 4.47
C ALA A 220 12.50 2.34 5.16
N TRP A 221 12.07 3.38 4.46
CA TRP A 221 11.18 4.40 5.01
C TRP A 221 9.76 3.88 5.25
N ASP A 222 9.27 2.94 4.45
CA ASP A 222 8.03 2.22 4.73
C ASP A 222 8.11 1.48 6.07
N ALA A 223 9.19 0.74 6.31
CA ALA A 223 9.39 0.01 7.56
C ALA A 223 9.51 0.95 8.76
N VAL A 224 10.23 2.08 8.61
CA VAL A 224 10.26 3.13 9.64
C VAL A 224 8.85 3.66 9.94
N SER A 225 8.01 3.89 8.90
CA SER A 225 6.65 4.37 9.08
C SER A 225 5.73 3.34 9.78
N TRP A 226 6.05 2.05 9.69
CA TRP A 226 5.36 0.98 10.41
C TRP A 226 5.68 0.98 11.90
N LEU A 227 6.97 1.15 12.26
CA LEU A 227 7.43 1.16 13.67
C LEU A 227 7.15 2.49 14.39
N ALA A 228 7.15 3.60 13.68
CA ALA A 228 6.95 4.90 14.27
C ALA A 228 5.54 5.05 14.85
N SER A 229 5.40 5.89 15.87
CA SER A 229 4.07 6.32 16.32
C SER A 229 3.36 7.05 15.19
N TRP A 230 2.09 6.71 14.97
CA TRP A 230 1.30 7.43 13.97
C TRP A 230 1.05 8.87 14.46
N PRO A 231 1.20 9.88 13.60
CA PRO A 231 1.02 11.29 13.97
C PRO A 231 -0.46 11.71 14.00
N PHE A 232 -1.38 10.76 14.04
CA PHE A 232 -2.83 10.92 14.12
C PHE A 232 -3.43 9.71 14.85
N THR A 233 -4.67 9.81 15.27
CA THR A 233 -5.44 8.66 15.73
C THR A 233 -6.40 8.17 14.65
N VAL A 234 -6.61 6.85 14.55
CA VAL A 234 -7.60 6.27 13.61
C VAL A 234 -9.02 6.77 13.88
N ARG A 235 -9.28 7.28 15.10
CA ARG A 235 -10.56 7.89 15.47
C ARG A 235 -10.84 9.20 14.74
N ASP A 236 -9.81 9.83 14.17
CA ASP A 236 -9.94 11.07 13.38
C ASP A 236 -10.40 10.80 11.93
N VAL A 237 -10.48 9.52 11.50
CA VAL A 237 -11.02 9.15 10.18
C VAL A 237 -12.53 9.36 10.19
N THR A 238 -13.01 10.27 9.35
CA THR A 238 -14.42 10.67 9.30
C THR A 238 -15.23 9.99 8.20
N CYS A 239 -14.56 9.45 7.17
CA CYS A 239 -15.23 8.70 6.10
C CYS A 239 -15.45 7.23 6.48
N PRO A 240 -16.38 6.51 5.80
CA PRO A 240 -16.52 5.07 5.93
C PRO A 240 -15.22 4.33 5.59
N VAL A 241 -14.91 3.27 6.35
CA VAL A 241 -13.72 2.43 6.14
C VAL A 241 -14.12 0.99 5.92
N HIS A 242 -13.64 0.38 4.84
CA HIS A 242 -13.80 -1.03 4.55
C HIS A 242 -12.49 -1.76 4.75
N LEU A 243 -12.50 -2.79 5.58
CA LEU A 243 -11.35 -3.61 5.94
C LEU A 243 -11.53 -5.01 5.33
N TRP A 244 -10.56 -5.47 4.53
CA TRP A 244 -10.59 -6.77 3.87
C TRP A 244 -9.34 -7.58 4.21
N TYR A 245 -9.54 -8.81 4.67
CA TYR A 245 -8.46 -9.73 5.05
C TYR A 245 -8.76 -11.15 4.60
N GLY A 246 -7.72 -11.91 4.29
CA GLY A 246 -7.83 -13.36 4.19
C GLY A 246 -7.78 -14.01 5.58
N SER A 247 -8.47 -15.14 5.77
CA SER A 247 -8.40 -15.86 7.04
C SER A 247 -7.05 -16.60 7.25
N GLN A 248 -6.23 -16.70 6.20
CA GLN A 248 -4.85 -17.23 6.21
C GLN A 248 -3.83 -16.12 5.91
N ASP A 249 -4.22 -14.86 6.14
CA ASP A 249 -3.35 -13.71 5.95
C ASP A 249 -2.15 -13.79 6.90
N THR A 250 -0.97 -13.45 6.40
CA THR A 250 0.25 -13.35 7.20
C THR A 250 0.27 -12.09 8.08
N THR A 251 -0.51 -11.05 7.73
CA THR A 251 -0.83 -9.98 8.68
C THR A 251 -1.83 -10.51 9.71
N PRO A 252 -1.48 -10.55 11.00
CA PRO A 252 -2.37 -11.12 12.02
C PRO A 252 -3.74 -10.44 12.06
N LEU A 253 -4.81 -11.23 12.15
CA LEU A 253 -6.17 -10.73 12.25
C LEU A 253 -6.44 -9.88 13.51
N THR A 254 -5.52 -9.87 14.48
CA THR A 254 -5.52 -8.95 15.61
C THR A 254 -5.46 -7.49 15.16
N HIS A 255 -4.72 -7.19 14.07
CA HIS A 255 -4.71 -5.84 13.46
C HIS A 255 -6.08 -5.49 12.86
N ALA A 256 -6.71 -6.44 12.15
CA ALA A 256 -8.04 -6.27 11.59
C ALA A 256 -9.09 -5.98 12.67
N ALA A 257 -9.08 -6.76 13.74
CA ALA A 257 -9.98 -6.60 14.88
C ALA A 257 -9.77 -5.24 15.55
N TRP A 258 -8.52 -4.88 15.85
CA TRP A 258 -8.19 -3.60 16.46
C TRP A 258 -8.65 -2.41 15.60
N LEU A 259 -8.39 -2.45 14.28
CA LEU A 259 -8.86 -1.40 13.37
C LEU A 259 -10.38 -1.32 13.34
N ALA A 260 -11.08 -2.46 13.29
CA ALA A 260 -12.54 -2.50 13.28
C ALA A 260 -13.16 -1.94 14.56
N GLU A 261 -12.49 -2.12 15.71
CA GLU A 261 -12.95 -1.61 17.01
C GLU A 261 -12.67 -0.12 17.22
N ASN A 262 -11.60 0.41 16.60
CA ASN A 262 -11.14 1.76 16.87
C ASN A 262 -11.50 2.78 15.79
N LEU A 263 -11.77 2.37 14.56
CA LEU A 263 -12.27 3.23 13.48
C LEU A 263 -13.76 3.53 13.68
N PRO A 264 -14.21 4.79 13.56
CA PRO A 264 -15.60 5.17 13.85
C PRO A 264 -16.65 4.52 12.93
N GLN A 265 -16.30 4.23 11.69
CA GLN A 265 -17.20 3.72 10.66
C GLN A 265 -16.56 2.58 9.88
N ALA A 266 -16.09 1.54 10.58
CA ALA A 266 -15.43 0.40 9.96
C ALA A 266 -16.39 -0.75 9.65
N VAL A 267 -16.20 -1.36 8.49
CA VAL A 267 -16.82 -2.65 8.11
C VAL A 267 -15.70 -3.63 7.82
N LEU A 268 -15.59 -4.68 8.64
CA LEU A 268 -14.61 -5.74 8.47
C LEU A 268 -15.21 -6.92 7.69
N ARG A 269 -14.49 -7.35 6.67
CA ARG A 269 -14.76 -8.58 5.94
C ARG A 269 -13.53 -9.48 5.93
N VAL A 270 -13.71 -10.74 6.28
CA VAL A 270 -12.67 -11.76 6.22
C VAL A 270 -13.07 -12.80 5.17
N TRP A 271 -12.20 -13.03 4.17
CA TRP A 271 -12.40 -14.04 3.14
C TRP A 271 -11.86 -15.39 3.62
N PRO A 272 -12.75 -16.42 3.75
CA PRO A 272 -12.32 -17.73 4.24
C PRO A 272 -11.33 -18.42 3.30
N GLY A 273 -10.24 -18.95 3.86
CA GLY A 273 -9.24 -19.72 3.11
C GLY A 273 -8.30 -18.90 2.24
N GLU A 274 -8.44 -17.57 2.22
CA GLU A 274 -7.61 -16.66 1.42
C GLU A 274 -6.44 -16.12 2.26
N GLY A 275 -5.34 -15.72 1.57
CA GLY A 275 -4.12 -15.18 2.15
C GLY A 275 -3.99 -13.67 2.04
N HIS A 276 -2.75 -13.21 2.10
CA HIS A 276 -2.37 -11.78 2.03
C HIS A 276 -2.67 -11.14 0.65
N LEU A 277 -2.56 -11.92 -0.42
CA LEU A 277 -2.80 -11.49 -1.80
C LEU A 277 -4.27 -11.65 -2.24
N ALA A 278 -5.19 -11.96 -1.32
CA ALA A 278 -6.61 -12.16 -1.61
C ALA A 278 -7.25 -11.01 -2.40
N TYR A 279 -6.83 -9.77 -2.15
CA TYR A 279 -7.33 -8.58 -2.83
C TYR A 279 -7.26 -8.69 -4.36
N LYS A 280 -6.25 -9.39 -4.92
CA LYS A 280 -6.11 -9.59 -6.38
C LYS A 280 -7.27 -10.37 -7.00
N ARG A 281 -7.95 -11.22 -6.21
CA ARG A 281 -9.13 -11.99 -6.63
C ARG A 281 -10.46 -11.28 -6.36
N HIS A 282 -10.46 -10.29 -5.49
CA HIS A 282 -11.67 -9.63 -4.99
C HIS A 282 -11.74 -8.13 -5.37
N LEU A 283 -11.02 -7.71 -6.41
CA LEU A 283 -11.02 -6.34 -6.89
C LEU A 283 -12.42 -5.88 -7.33
N ASP A 284 -13.24 -6.78 -7.89
CA ASP A 284 -14.63 -6.51 -8.29
C ASP A 284 -15.49 -6.07 -7.10
N GLU A 285 -15.42 -6.82 -6.00
CA GLU A 285 -16.12 -6.48 -4.76
C GLU A 285 -15.60 -5.16 -4.19
N MET A 286 -14.28 -5.03 -4.06
CA MET A 286 -13.65 -3.88 -3.42
C MET A 286 -13.97 -2.59 -4.19
N TRP A 287 -13.83 -2.58 -5.50
CA TRP A 287 -14.16 -1.41 -6.32
C TRP A 287 -15.65 -1.10 -6.34
N THR A 288 -16.52 -2.12 -6.41
CA THR A 288 -17.98 -1.91 -6.31
C THR A 288 -18.35 -1.20 -5.01
N VAL A 289 -17.76 -1.62 -3.90
CA VAL A 289 -17.97 -1.00 -2.58
C VAL A 289 -17.46 0.44 -2.56
N LEU A 290 -16.24 0.69 -3.03
CA LEU A 290 -15.65 2.04 -3.04
C LEU A 290 -16.41 3.00 -3.95
N VAL A 291 -16.87 2.54 -5.12
CA VAL A 291 -17.71 3.33 -6.03
C VAL A 291 -19.04 3.68 -5.39
N ALA A 292 -19.71 2.71 -4.76
CA ALA A 292 -20.99 2.96 -4.07
C ALA A 292 -20.82 3.96 -2.92
N CYS A 293 -19.78 3.80 -2.14
CA CYS A 293 -19.46 4.67 -1.01
C CYS A 293 -19.09 6.11 -1.46
N HIS A 294 -18.35 6.25 -2.56
CA HIS A 294 -18.00 7.57 -3.12
C HIS A 294 -19.22 8.35 -3.61
N ARG A 295 -20.23 7.66 -4.12
CA ARG A 295 -21.45 8.26 -4.68
C ARG A 295 -22.54 8.57 -3.64
N ALA A 296 -22.39 8.07 -2.42
CA ALA A 296 -23.33 8.30 -1.31
C ALA A 296 -23.10 9.68 -0.64
#